data_dafd85dbba49ef3115e0480d9986508a
#
_entry.id   dafd85dbba49ef3115e0480d9986508a
#
_cell.length_a   1.000
_cell.length_b   1.000
_cell.length_c   1.000
_cell.angle_alpha   90.00
_cell.angle_beta   90.00
_cell.angle_gamma   90.00
#
_symmetry.space_group_name_H-M   'P 1'
#
loop_
_entity.id
_entity.type
_entity.pdbx_description
1 polymer ?
#
loop_
_entity_poly.entity_id
_entity_poly.type
_entity_poly.pdbx_seq_one_letter_code
_entity_poly.pdbx_strand_id
1 'polypeptide(L)'
;MSRRLALAATTAIVVLGMASPSWAIFGRRKPAEQPAATATAQPAPAGAAAPTPQKANAQERAMADRLDPIAKAAFWNREFDLDPRDAVAGVKLSTALRGINQPDKAIEALTKVLLLYPDNIDALLEMGRAHIQRGQAFYGIEHLKRAEQLAPRDWRPLSLLGVAYDQTQRTPEARAIWQRALALSPDNPAILSNLALSLAQAGDTAQAEALLRRAVTQPAATLQTRQNLALVLGLQGKTAEAEQWLRQDLPPEVANANLAWLRQASAQRTGAIAPPRPAPPAGAPTASSTSPRSWESLRGG
;
A
#
# COMPACT_ATOMS: atom_id res chain seq x y z
N MET A 1 -30.12 -14.41 -21.46
CA MET A 1 -29.55 -13.04 -21.40
C MET A 1 -29.13 -12.75 -19.95
N SER A 2 -27.93 -13.14 -19.59
CA SER A 2 -27.42 -13.03 -18.22
C SER A 2 -26.74 -11.67 -18.05
N ARG A 3 -27.32 -10.80 -17.25
CA ARG A 3 -26.70 -9.53 -16.82
C ARG A 3 -25.52 -9.85 -15.90
N ARG A 4 -24.31 -9.77 -16.42
CA ARG A 4 -23.09 -9.73 -15.61
C ARG A 4 -23.01 -8.34 -14.97
N LEU A 5 -23.36 -8.26 -13.69
CA LEU A 5 -23.02 -7.12 -12.84
C LEU A 5 -21.49 -7.09 -12.71
N ALA A 6 -20.88 -6.13 -13.38
CA ALA A 6 -19.50 -5.78 -13.14
C ALA A 6 -19.41 -5.13 -11.74
N LEU A 7 -19.05 -5.93 -10.74
CA LEU A 7 -18.58 -5.38 -9.48
C LEU A 7 -17.20 -4.81 -9.74
N ALA A 8 -17.09 -3.51 -9.84
CA ALA A 8 -15.84 -2.79 -9.69
C ALA A 8 -15.39 -3.01 -8.24
N ALA A 9 -14.64 -4.09 -8.03
CA ALA A 9 -13.92 -4.30 -6.79
C ALA A 9 -12.76 -3.30 -6.76
N THR A 10 -13.06 -2.08 -6.38
CA THR A 10 -12.06 -1.17 -5.83
C THR A 10 -11.47 -1.91 -4.64
N THR A 11 -10.26 -2.39 -4.77
CA THR A 11 -9.46 -2.98 -3.70
C THR A 11 -9.14 -1.86 -2.72
N ALA A 12 -10.12 -1.44 -1.94
CA ALA A 12 -9.93 -0.68 -0.75
C ALA A 12 -9.37 -1.66 0.29
N ILE A 13 -8.06 -1.91 0.21
CA ILE A 13 -7.32 -2.22 1.42
C ILE A 13 -7.52 -0.98 2.28
N VAL A 14 -8.47 -1.06 3.21
CA VAL A 14 -8.63 -0.05 4.25
C VAL A 14 -7.40 -0.18 5.14
N VAL A 15 -6.30 0.43 4.70
CA VAL A 15 -5.30 0.93 5.63
C VAL A 15 -6.02 2.08 6.31
N LEU A 16 -6.69 1.79 7.43
CA LEU A 16 -7.14 2.83 8.33
C LEU A 16 -5.87 3.55 8.80
N GLY A 17 -5.54 4.63 8.08
CA GLY A 17 -4.57 5.59 8.51
C GLY A 17 -4.96 6.02 9.92
N MET A 18 -4.01 5.96 10.84
CA MET A 18 -4.12 6.58 12.15
C MET A 18 -4.49 8.05 11.94
N ALA A 19 -5.73 8.39 12.24
CA ALA A 19 -6.17 9.77 12.40
C ALA A 19 -5.37 10.34 13.57
N SER A 20 -4.43 11.21 13.28
CA SER A 20 -3.75 12.02 14.28
C SER A 20 -4.79 12.87 15.00
N PRO A 21 -4.84 12.89 16.33
CA PRO A 21 -5.73 13.80 17.05
C PRO A 21 -5.30 15.24 16.79
N SER A 22 -6.24 16.04 16.28
CA SER A 22 -6.09 17.48 16.14
C SER A 22 -5.94 18.12 17.53
N TRP A 23 -4.75 18.49 17.88
CA TRP A 23 -4.49 19.40 19.02
C TRP A 23 -4.66 20.84 18.56
N ALA A 24 -5.88 21.28 18.46
CA ALA A 24 -6.23 22.69 18.31
C ALA A 24 -6.92 23.16 19.58
N ILE A 25 -6.18 23.49 20.62
CA ILE A 25 -6.56 24.46 21.66
C ILE A 25 -5.26 24.82 22.41
N PHE A 26 -4.59 25.89 21.99
CA PHE A 26 -3.85 26.72 22.93
C PHE A 26 -3.93 28.16 22.49
N GLY A 27 -4.49 28.94 23.42
CA GLY A 27 -4.76 30.36 23.30
C GLY A 27 -3.51 31.17 22.95
N ARG A 28 -3.74 32.20 22.14
CA ARG A 28 -2.79 33.28 21.89
C ARG A 28 -2.41 33.95 23.21
N ARG A 29 -1.21 33.70 23.71
CA ARG A 29 -0.54 34.61 24.66
C ARG A 29 0.17 35.67 23.85
N LYS A 30 -0.18 36.95 24.10
CA LYS A 30 0.57 38.11 23.64
C LYS A 30 2.03 37.96 24.07
N PRO A 31 3.03 38.28 23.20
CA PRO A 31 4.41 38.39 23.65
C PRO A 31 4.53 39.63 24.58
N ALA A 32 5.08 39.44 25.74
CA ALA A 32 5.53 40.53 26.58
C ALA A 32 6.72 41.24 25.93
N GLU A 33 6.64 42.54 25.75
CA GLU A 33 7.76 43.39 25.37
C GLU A 33 8.88 43.24 26.39
N GLN A 34 10.00 42.67 25.98
CA GLN A 34 11.26 42.74 26.68
C GLN A 34 11.99 44.03 26.25
N PRO A 35 12.54 44.81 27.20
CA PRO A 35 13.29 46.02 26.89
C PRO A 35 14.59 45.63 26.13
N ALA A 36 14.87 46.36 25.07
CA ALA A 36 16.06 46.21 24.27
C ALA A 36 17.33 46.44 25.11
N ALA A 37 18.03 45.36 25.43
CA ALA A 37 19.40 45.43 25.87
C ALA A 37 20.28 45.70 24.65
N THR A 38 20.88 46.88 24.57
CA THR A 38 21.94 47.22 23.63
C THR A 38 23.14 46.34 23.87
N ALA A 39 23.16 45.17 23.25
CA ALA A 39 24.38 44.34 23.14
C ALA A 39 25.24 44.93 21.99
N THR A 40 26.36 45.53 22.36
CA THR A 40 27.44 45.83 21.44
C THR A 40 27.83 44.58 20.67
N ALA A 41 27.48 44.53 19.38
CA ALA A 41 27.83 43.44 18.49
C ALA A 41 29.34 43.42 18.31
N GLN A 42 30.00 42.48 18.96
CA GLN A 42 31.37 42.12 18.68
C GLN A 42 31.38 41.48 17.26
N PRO A 43 32.21 41.94 16.33
CA PRO A 43 32.26 41.31 15.01
C PRO A 43 32.70 39.88 15.15
N ALA A 44 31.88 38.97 14.67
CA ALA A 44 32.20 37.54 14.60
C ALA A 44 33.47 37.38 13.74
N PRO A 45 34.38 36.45 14.13
CA PRO A 45 35.59 36.21 13.33
C PRO A 45 35.16 35.77 11.92
N ALA A 46 35.52 36.62 10.93
CA ALA A 46 35.36 36.27 9.55
C ALA A 46 36.29 35.09 9.22
N GLY A 47 35.71 33.93 8.79
CA GLY A 47 36.53 32.96 8.10
C GLY A 47 36.63 31.55 8.67
N ALA A 48 35.56 30.99 9.27
CA ALA A 48 35.44 29.55 9.23
C ALA A 48 34.56 29.21 8.02
N ALA A 49 35.17 28.84 6.90
CA ALA A 49 34.46 28.25 5.78
C ALA A 49 33.60 27.09 6.32
N ALA A 50 32.32 27.14 6.08
CA ALA A 50 31.44 26.02 6.47
C ALA A 50 32.06 24.73 5.94
N PRO A 51 32.18 23.66 6.76
CA PRO A 51 32.79 22.43 6.32
C PRO A 51 32.10 21.96 5.05
N THR A 52 32.87 21.71 3.99
CA THR A 52 32.34 21.17 2.74
C THR A 52 31.55 19.90 3.05
N PRO A 53 30.30 19.77 2.58
CA PRO A 53 29.49 18.60 2.86
C PRO A 53 30.24 17.34 2.38
N GLN A 54 30.59 16.46 3.30
CA GLN A 54 31.26 15.20 2.99
C GLN A 54 30.23 14.08 2.96
N LYS A 55 30.48 13.08 2.09
CA LYS A 55 29.68 11.84 2.07
C LYS A 55 29.79 11.12 3.41
N ALA A 56 28.70 10.50 3.83
CA ALA A 56 28.67 9.65 4.99
C ALA A 56 29.57 8.40 4.79
N ASN A 57 30.28 8.02 5.85
CA ASN A 57 31.05 6.80 5.86
C ASN A 57 30.15 5.55 5.94
N ALA A 58 30.72 4.35 5.79
CA ALA A 58 29.97 3.10 5.78
C ALA A 58 29.18 2.85 7.09
N GLN A 59 29.71 3.27 8.24
CA GLN A 59 29.05 3.12 9.53
C GLN A 59 27.83 4.06 9.65
N GLU A 60 27.96 5.31 9.22
CA GLU A 60 26.86 6.29 9.19
C GLU A 60 25.76 5.82 8.25
N ARG A 61 26.11 5.28 7.08
CA ARG A 61 25.14 4.71 6.13
C ARG A 61 24.42 3.47 6.70
N ALA A 62 25.11 2.61 7.44
CA ALA A 62 24.50 1.48 8.13
C ALA A 62 23.55 1.94 9.26
N MET A 63 23.89 3.03 9.95
CA MET A 63 23.02 3.63 10.97
C MET A 63 21.77 4.28 10.35
N ALA A 64 21.88 4.83 9.14
CA ALA A 64 20.76 5.44 8.46
C ALA A 64 19.58 4.48 8.21
N ASP A 65 19.86 3.18 8.07
CA ASP A 65 18.81 2.16 7.92
C ASP A 65 17.92 2.00 9.18
N ARG A 66 18.38 2.52 10.34
CA ARG A 66 17.66 2.50 11.63
C ARG A 66 16.89 3.79 11.92
N LEU A 67 17.06 4.81 11.10
CA LEU A 67 16.36 6.09 11.25
C LEU A 67 14.84 5.92 11.00
N ASP A 68 14.07 6.84 11.55
CA ASP A 68 12.67 6.97 11.17
C ASP A 68 12.52 7.23 9.67
N PRO A 69 11.36 6.95 9.06
CA PRO A 69 11.20 7.01 7.61
C PRO A 69 11.52 8.38 6.99
N ILE A 70 11.22 9.48 7.69
CA ILE A 70 11.45 10.84 7.18
C ILE A 70 12.94 11.18 7.25
N ALA A 71 13.57 10.94 8.39
CA ALA A 71 15.00 11.16 8.56
C ALA A 71 15.83 10.27 7.61
N LYS A 72 15.39 9.03 7.37
CA LYS A 72 15.99 8.14 6.38
C LYS A 72 15.93 8.73 4.96
N ALA A 73 14.77 9.26 4.56
CA ALA A 73 14.63 9.89 3.25
C ALA A 73 15.52 11.14 3.14
N ALA A 74 15.58 11.98 4.18
CA ALA A 74 16.44 13.15 4.20
C ALA A 74 17.94 12.78 4.12
N PHE A 75 18.37 11.75 4.88
CA PHE A 75 19.73 11.26 4.84
C PHE A 75 20.14 10.79 3.43
N TRP A 76 19.36 9.89 2.83
CA TRP A 76 19.68 9.35 1.52
C TRP A 76 19.53 10.37 0.39
N ASN A 77 18.63 11.37 0.54
CA ASN A 77 18.55 12.48 -0.40
C ASN A 77 19.86 13.28 -0.39
N ARG A 78 20.35 13.65 0.80
CA ARG A 78 21.63 14.36 0.93
C ARG A 78 22.79 13.55 0.30
N GLU A 79 22.87 12.26 0.59
CA GLU A 79 23.92 11.38 0.03
C GLU A 79 23.86 11.33 -1.50
N PHE A 80 22.68 11.22 -2.07
CA PHE A 80 22.46 11.18 -3.51
C PHE A 80 22.71 12.54 -4.18
N ASP A 81 22.39 13.65 -3.50
CA ASP A 81 22.70 15.00 -3.99
C ASP A 81 24.22 15.29 -4.00
N LEU A 82 24.96 14.76 -3.01
CA LEU A 82 26.41 14.84 -2.95
C LEU A 82 27.11 14.02 -4.05
N ASP A 83 26.54 12.91 -4.42
CA ASP A 83 27.02 12.09 -5.53
C ASP A 83 25.88 11.40 -6.29
N PRO A 84 25.38 12.02 -7.35
CA PRO A 84 24.34 11.43 -8.21
C PRO A 84 24.77 10.14 -8.95
N ARG A 85 26.05 9.79 -8.92
CA ARG A 85 26.57 8.52 -9.46
C ARG A 85 26.51 7.38 -8.45
N ASP A 86 26.19 7.66 -7.20
CA ASP A 86 26.02 6.63 -6.18
C ASP A 86 24.66 5.92 -6.35
N ALA A 87 24.65 4.85 -7.15
CA ALA A 87 23.44 4.07 -7.40
C ALA A 87 22.85 3.50 -6.09
N VAL A 88 23.67 3.18 -5.09
CA VAL A 88 23.19 2.66 -3.79
C VAL A 88 22.41 3.76 -3.06
N ALA A 89 22.94 4.98 -3.02
CA ALA A 89 22.25 6.11 -2.40
C ALA A 89 20.91 6.40 -3.09
N GLY A 90 20.88 6.39 -4.44
CA GLY A 90 19.64 6.61 -5.20
C GLY A 90 18.58 5.53 -4.98
N VAL A 91 18.97 4.26 -4.93
CA VAL A 91 18.06 3.14 -4.62
C VAL A 91 17.54 3.21 -3.18
N LYS A 92 18.42 3.49 -2.21
CA LYS A 92 18.04 3.66 -0.79
C LYS A 92 17.11 4.87 -0.59
N LEU A 93 17.39 5.99 -1.28
CA LEU A 93 16.51 7.16 -1.30
C LEU A 93 15.11 6.78 -1.81
N SER A 94 15.04 6.08 -2.93
CA SER A 94 13.75 5.68 -3.51
C SER A 94 12.95 4.78 -2.58
N THR A 95 13.61 3.81 -1.94
CA THR A 95 12.99 2.95 -0.93
C THR A 95 12.44 3.77 0.25
N ALA A 96 13.21 4.74 0.75
CA ALA A 96 12.78 5.63 1.84
C ALA A 96 11.60 6.53 1.43
N LEU A 97 11.66 7.11 0.23
CA LEU A 97 10.58 7.95 -0.33
C LEU A 97 9.28 7.17 -0.50
N ARG A 98 9.34 5.93 -0.99
CA ARG A 98 8.16 5.05 -1.05
C ARG A 98 7.61 4.75 0.35
N GLY A 99 8.50 4.56 1.33
CA GLY A 99 8.12 4.33 2.74
C GLY A 99 7.33 5.49 3.36
N ILE A 100 7.52 6.72 2.89
CA ILE A 100 6.75 7.91 3.29
C ILE A 100 5.68 8.31 2.27
N ASN A 101 5.26 7.36 1.44
CA ASN A 101 4.22 7.52 0.42
C ASN A 101 4.49 8.64 -0.61
N GLN A 102 5.75 8.77 -1.05
CA GLN A 102 6.17 9.68 -2.11
C GLN A 102 6.70 8.90 -3.34
N PRO A 103 5.89 8.07 -4.01
CA PRO A 103 6.35 7.23 -5.12
C PRO A 103 6.82 8.04 -6.33
N ASP A 104 6.28 9.24 -6.56
CA ASP A 104 6.70 10.11 -7.67
C ASP A 104 8.16 10.53 -7.54
N LYS A 105 8.56 11.00 -6.36
CA LYS A 105 9.96 11.36 -6.08
C LYS A 105 10.88 10.14 -6.13
N ALA A 106 10.38 8.97 -5.72
CA ALA A 106 11.14 7.73 -5.85
C ALA A 106 11.43 7.41 -7.33
N ILE A 107 10.43 7.56 -8.21
CA ILE A 107 10.57 7.38 -9.66
C ILE A 107 11.60 8.38 -10.24
N GLU A 108 11.56 9.65 -9.83
CA GLU A 108 12.53 10.66 -10.26
C GLU A 108 13.98 10.29 -9.88
N ALA A 109 14.20 9.87 -8.64
CA ALA A 109 15.52 9.41 -8.18
C ALA A 109 16.00 8.19 -8.97
N LEU A 110 15.13 7.19 -9.16
CA LEU A 110 15.45 5.98 -9.92
C LEU A 110 15.71 6.24 -11.39
N THR A 111 15.01 7.21 -12.00
CA THR A 111 15.25 7.61 -13.39
C THR A 111 16.70 8.11 -13.56
N LYS A 112 17.22 8.91 -12.61
CA LYS A 112 18.62 9.36 -12.62
C LYS A 112 19.59 8.17 -12.47
N VAL A 113 19.28 7.21 -11.59
CA VAL A 113 20.09 6.00 -11.41
C VAL A 113 20.11 5.15 -12.68
N LEU A 114 18.94 4.87 -13.28
CA LEU A 114 18.83 4.01 -14.46
C LEU A 114 19.37 4.67 -15.73
N LEU A 115 19.45 5.99 -15.78
CA LEU A 115 20.12 6.69 -16.86
C LEU A 115 21.64 6.37 -16.89
N LEU A 116 22.27 6.24 -15.73
CA LEU A 116 23.68 5.91 -15.60
C LEU A 116 23.96 4.42 -15.54
N TYR A 117 23.03 3.67 -14.96
CA TYR A 117 23.16 2.22 -14.68
C TYR A 117 21.88 1.49 -15.12
N PRO A 118 21.63 1.35 -16.43
CA PRO A 118 20.37 0.82 -16.97
C PRO A 118 20.08 -0.63 -16.55
N ASP A 119 21.11 -1.40 -16.18
CA ASP A 119 21.02 -2.79 -15.77
C ASP A 119 21.16 -2.99 -14.25
N ASN A 120 21.00 -1.94 -13.47
CA ASN A 120 20.99 -2.05 -12.02
C ASN A 120 19.69 -2.73 -11.55
N ILE A 121 19.81 -3.99 -11.16
CA ILE A 121 18.66 -4.85 -10.80
C ILE A 121 17.85 -4.26 -9.65
N ASP A 122 18.49 -3.74 -8.62
CA ASP A 122 17.80 -3.17 -7.46
C ASP A 122 17.04 -1.89 -7.84
N ALA A 123 17.61 -1.05 -8.70
CA ALA A 123 16.92 0.13 -9.24
C ALA A 123 15.71 -0.26 -10.11
N LEU A 124 15.85 -1.28 -10.96
CA LEU A 124 14.76 -1.81 -11.78
C LEU A 124 13.62 -2.37 -10.93
N LEU A 125 13.94 -3.12 -9.86
CA LEU A 125 12.96 -3.64 -8.91
C LEU A 125 12.24 -2.51 -8.16
N GLU A 126 12.99 -1.52 -7.68
CA GLU A 126 12.40 -0.37 -6.97
C GLU A 126 11.56 0.51 -7.90
N MET A 127 11.95 0.66 -9.17
CA MET A 127 11.13 1.35 -10.18
C MET A 127 9.79 0.63 -10.37
N GLY A 128 9.81 -0.69 -10.48
CA GLY A 128 8.59 -1.51 -10.53
C GLY A 128 7.70 -1.31 -9.30
N ARG A 129 8.29 -1.34 -8.09
CA ARG A 129 7.57 -1.10 -6.83
C ARG A 129 6.96 0.30 -6.75
N ALA A 130 7.69 1.31 -7.19
CA ALA A 130 7.22 2.69 -7.17
C ALA A 130 6.01 2.89 -8.11
N HIS A 131 6.05 2.34 -9.32
CA HIS A 131 4.93 2.37 -10.25
C HIS A 131 3.71 1.58 -9.75
N ILE A 132 3.92 0.40 -9.14
CA ILE A 132 2.86 -0.38 -8.49
C ILE A 132 2.20 0.43 -7.37
N GLN A 133 2.99 1.06 -6.48
CA GLN A 133 2.49 1.86 -5.38
C GLN A 133 1.72 3.10 -5.84
N ARG A 134 2.17 3.71 -6.95
CA ARG A 134 1.50 4.85 -7.60
C ARG A 134 0.16 4.46 -8.26
N GLY A 135 -0.16 3.18 -8.38
CA GLY A 135 -1.32 2.69 -9.13
C GLY A 135 -1.14 2.70 -10.65
N GLN A 136 0.08 2.82 -11.12
CA GLN A 136 0.45 2.89 -12.53
C GLN A 136 1.37 1.72 -12.92
N ALA A 137 1.02 0.51 -12.49
CA ALA A 137 1.82 -0.70 -12.64
C ALA A 137 2.24 -1.01 -14.07
N PHE A 138 1.46 -0.58 -15.05
CA PHE A 138 1.79 -0.75 -16.48
C PHE A 138 3.20 -0.24 -16.81
N TYR A 139 3.57 0.94 -16.32
CA TYR A 139 4.90 1.53 -16.57
C TYR A 139 6.04 0.79 -15.87
N GLY A 140 5.73 0.01 -14.83
CA GLY A 140 6.72 -0.81 -14.11
C GLY A 140 7.06 -2.13 -14.83
N ILE A 141 6.19 -2.62 -15.72
CA ILE A 141 6.31 -3.96 -16.30
C ILE A 141 7.63 -4.15 -17.04
N GLU A 142 8.02 -3.23 -17.91
CA GLU A 142 9.25 -3.36 -18.72
C GLU A 142 10.51 -3.35 -17.83
N HIS A 143 10.56 -2.54 -16.79
CA HIS A 143 11.67 -2.54 -15.82
C HIS A 143 11.77 -3.89 -15.10
N LEU A 144 10.63 -4.44 -14.68
CA LEU A 144 10.58 -5.74 -14.01
C LEU A 144 10.96 -6.91 -14.94
N LYS A 145 10.56 -6.87 -16.22
CA LYS A 145 11.00 -7.84 -17.22
C LYS A 145 12.51 -7.75 -17.45
N ARG A 146 13.06 -6.52 -17.49
CA ARG A 146 14.50 -6.36 -17.60
C ARG A 146 15.23 -6.96 -16.40
N ALA A 147 14.71 -6.72 -15.17
CA ALA A 147 15.26 -7.34 -13.96
C ALA A 147 15.19 -8.89 -14.02
N GLU A 148 14.09 -9.48 -14.51
CA GLU A 148 13.95 -10.92 -14.72
C GLU A 148 15.01 -11.47 -15.69
N GLN A 149 15.24 -10.79 -16.81
CA GLN A 149 16.24 -11.19 -17.80
C GLN A 149 17.66 -11.18 -17.23
N LEU A 150 17.98 -10.15 -16.40
CA LEU A 150 19.30 -10.01 -15.77
C LEU A 150 19.52 -11.01 -14.62
N ALA A 151 18.44 -11.39 -13.94
CA ALA A 151 18.49 -12.31 -12.79
C ALA A 151 17.42 -13.41 -12.88
N PRO A 152 17.56 -14.38 -13.81
CA PRO A 152 16.51 -15.36 -14.11
C PRO A 152 16.23 -16.36 -12.95
N ARG A 153 17.13 -16.42 -11.94
CA ARG A 153 16.94 -17.24 -10.73
C ARG A 153 16.45 -16.43 -9.53
N ASP A 154 16.24 -15.13 -9.70
CA ASP A 154 15.67 -14.28 -8.66
C ASP A 154 14.14 -14.28 -8.76
N TRP A 155 13.47 -14.68 -7.68
CA TRP A 155 12.00 -14.69 -7.62
C TRP A 155 11.39 -13.29 -7.49
N ARG A 156 12.17 -12.27 -7.06
CA ARG A 156 11.67 -10.91 -6.78
C ARG A 156 11.05 -10.22 -8.01
N PRO A 157 11.69 -10.21 -9.19
CA PRO A 157 11.09 -9.65 -10.40
C PRO A 157 9.77 -10.33 -10.75
N LEU A 158 9.70 -11.66 -10.67
CA LEU A 158 8.50 -12.43 -11.00
C LEU A 158 7.36 -12.12 -10.01
N SER A 159 7.66 -12.01 -8.72
CA SER A 159 6.67 -11.65 -7.71
C SER A 159 6.04 -10.29 -8.00
N LEU A 160 6.86 -9.29 -8.35
CA LEU A 160 6.41 -7.94 -8.68
C LEU A 160 5.69 -7.87 -10.04
N LEU A 161 6.15 -8.62 -11.05
CA LEU A 161 5.45 -8.75 -12.33
C LEU A 161 4.04 -9.30 -12.15
N GLY A 162 3.88 -10.31 -11.29
CA GLY A 162 2.56 -10.82 -10.95
C GLY A 162 1.65 -9.73 -10.38
N VAL A 163 2.14 -8.91 -9.45
CA VAL A 163 1.37 -7.78 -8.90
C VAL A 163 1.05 -6.75 -9.99
N ALA A 164 2.00 -6.44 -10.86
CA ALA A 164 1.80 -5.47 -11.95
C ALA A 164 0.77 -5.96 -12.97
N TYR A 165 0.79 -7.25 -13.33
CA TYR A 165 -0.22 -7.85 -14.20
C TYR A 165 -1.61 -7.86 -13.56
N ASP A 166 -1.70 -8.19 -12.27
CA ASP A 166 -2.99 -8.20 -11.57
C ASP A 166 -3.60 -6.79 -11.47
N GLN A 167 -2.81 -5.78 -11.15
CA GLN A 167 -3.28 -4.38 -11.15
C GLN A 167 -3.70 -3.89 -12.55
N THR A 168 -3.12 -4.45 -13.61
CA THR A 168 -3.49 -4.13 -15.00
C THR A 168 -4.59 -5.06 -15.54
N GLN A 169 -5.31 -5.76 -14.67
CA GLN A 169 -6.42 -6.68 -15.01
C GLN A 169 -6.01 -7.88 -15.87
N ARG A 170 -4.73 -8.22 -15.86
CA ARG A 170 -4.15 -9.37 -16.54
C ARG A 170 -3.98 -10.55 -15.57
N THR A 171 -5.07 -10.89 -14.86
CA THR A 171 -5.07 -11.89 -13.79
C THR A 171 -4.56 -13.28 -14.22
N PRO A 172 -4.87 -13.82 -15.41
CA PRO A 172 -4.30 -15.10 -15.82
C PRO A 172 -2.78 -15.08 -15.90
N GLU A 173 -2.21 -14.02 -16.48
CA GLU A 173 -0.75 -13.86 -16.57
C GLU A 173 -0.14 -13.64 -15.19
N ALA A 174 -0.80 -12.86 -14.31
CA ALA A 174 -0.35 -12.69 -12.93
C ALA A 174 -0.18 -14.03 -12.22
N ARG A 175 -1.18 -14.92 -12.31
CA ARG A 175 -1.13 -16.26 -11.70
C ARG A 175 -0.04 -17.13 -12.27
N ALA A 176 0.13 -17.15 -13.60
CA ALA A 176 1.19 -17.91 -14.23
C ALA A 176 2.58 -17.44 -13.78
N ILE A 177 2.79 -16.13 -13.66
CA ILE A 177 4.04 -15.54 -13.20
C ILE A 177 4.29 -15.87 -11.71
N TRP A 178 3.28 -15.79 -10.83
CA TRP A 178 3.45 -16.18 -9.42
C TRP A 178 3.74 -17.68 -9.26
N GLN A 179 3.17 -18.55 -10.10
CA GLN A 179 3.52 -19.98 -10.13
C GLN A 179 5.00 -20.18 -10.49
N ARG A 180 5.52 -19.45 -11.49
CA ARG A 180 6.95 -19.43 -11.79
C ARG A 180 7.80 -18.92 -10.64
N ALA A 181 7.36 -17.86 -9.96
CA ALA A 181 8.03 -17.34 -8.77
C ALA A 181 8.09 -18.38 -7.63
N LEU A 182 6.99 -19.13 -7.41
CA LEU A 182 6.94 -20.22 -6.44
C LEU A 182 7.86 -21.40 -6.81
N ALA A 183 8.11 -21.65 -8.10
CA ALA A 183 9.10 -22.64 -8.50
C ALA A 183 10.53 -22.27 -8.08
N LEU A 184 10.83 -20.95 -7.97
CA LEU A 184 12.13 -20.45 -7.47
C LEU A 184 12.16 -20.29 -5.94
N SER A 185 11.02 -20.01 -5.31
CA SER A 185 10.90 -19.79 -3.87
C SER A 185 9.58 -20.39 -3.36
N PRO A 186 9.52 -21.71 -3.15
CA PRO A 186 8.27 -22.45 -2.94
C PRO A 186 7.45 -22.01 -1.73
N ASP A 187 8.11 -21.63 -0.64
CA ASP A 187 7.48 -21.28 0.64
C ASP A 187 7.50 -19.77 0.92
N ASN A 188 7.67 -18.96 -0.12
CA ASN A 188 7.72 -17.52 0.04
C ASN A 188 6.32 -16.96 0.42
N PRO A 189 6.13 -16.42 1.64
CA PRO A 189 4.82 -16.02 2.12
C PRO A 189 4.22 -14.85 1.33
N ALA A 190 5.04 -13.98 0.74
CA ALA A 190 4.56 -12.87 -0.07
C ALA A 190 3.95 -13.39 -1.40
N ILE A 191 4.62 -14.33 -2.07
CA ILE A 191 4.13 -14.91 -3.32
C ILE A 191 2.88 -15.75 -3.07
N LEU A 192 2.90 -16.60 -2.02
CA LEU A 192 1.75 -17.40 -1.60
C LEU A 192 0.53 -16.50 -1.31
N SER A 193 0.74 -15.39 -0.60
CA SER A 193 -0.33 -14.44 -0.26
C SER A 193 -0.90 -13.75 -1.51
N ASN A 194 -0.07 -13.30 -2.43
CA ASN A 194 -0.52 -12.64 -3.66
C ASN A 194 -1.36 -13.59 -4.53
N LEU A 195 -0.86 -14.82 -4.74
CA LEU A 195 -1.60 -15.83 -5.49
C LEU A 195 -2.93 -16.18 -4.79
N ALA A 196 -2.92 -16.32 -3.46
CA ALA A 196 -4.11 -16.61 -2.69
C ALA A 196 -5.17 -15.52 -2.80
N LEU A 197 -4.77 -14.25 -2.70
CA LEU A 197 -5.72 -13.14 -2.86
C LEU A 197 -6.33 -13.10 -4.26
N SER A 198 -5.52 -13.35 -5.29
CA SER A 198 -6.01 -13.45 -6.67
C SER A 198 -7.01 -14.60 -6.87
N LEU A 199 -6.79 -15.75 -6.22
CA LEU A 199 -7.73 -16.88 -6.22
C LEU A 199 -9.01 -16.54 -5.45
N ALA A 200 -8.89 -15.91 -4.29
CA ALA A 200 -10.04 -15.49 -3.49
C ALA A 200 -10.95 -14.49 -4.24
N GLN A 201 -10.36 -13.56 -4.98
CA GLN A 201 -11.10 -12.62 -5.84
C GLN A 201 -11.87 -13.35 -6.97
N ALA A 202 -11.32 -14.44 -7.48
CA ALA A 202 -12.00 -15.28 -8.47
C ALA A 202 -13.06 -16.21 -7.85
N GLY A 203 -13.18 -16.23 -6.53
CA GLY A 203 -14.13 -17.07 -5.80
C GLY A 203 -13.56 -18.39 -5.29
N ASP A 204 -12.33 -18.74 -5.66
CA ASP A 204 -11.68 -19.95 -5.15
C ASP A 204 -11.05 -19.69 -3.78
N THR A 205 -11.93 -19.51 -2.81
CA THR A 205 -11.51 -19.22 -1.43
C THR A 205 -10.92 -20.45 -0.74
N ALA A 206 -11.20 -21.67 -1.22
CA ALA A 206 -10.65 -22.89 -0.64
C ALA A 206 -9.15 -23.03 -0.96
N GLN A 207 -8.75 -22.86 -2.22
CA GLN A 207 -7.34 -22.85 -2.59
C GLN A 207 -6.60 -21.65 -1.96
N ALA A 208 -7.25 -20.47 -1.90
CA ALA A 208 -6.69 -19.29 -1.25
C ALA A 208 -6.37 -19.57 0.23
N GLU A 209 -7.27 -20.20 0.97
CA GLU A 209 -7.04 -20.61 2.36
C GLU A 209 -5.84 -21.55 2.48
N ALA A 210 -5.76 -22.59 1.65
CA ALA A 210 -4.68 -23.56 1.70
C ALA A 210 -3.30 -22.88 1.52
N LEU A 211 -3.19 -21.96 0.56
CA LEU A 211 -1.97 -21.19 0.32
C LEU A 211 -1.62 -20.27 1.50
N LEU A 212 -2.61 -19.58 2.07
CA LEU A 212 -2.39 -18.68 3.19
C LEU A 212 -2.04 -19.41 4.48
N ARG A 213 -2.64 -20.59 4.75
CA ARG A 213 -2.23 -21.43 5.87
C ARG A 213 -0.76 -21.84 5.75
N ARG A 214 -0.31 -22.20 4.54
CA ARG A 214 1.10 -22.47 4.26
C ARG A 214 1.97 -21.22 4.44
N ALA A 215 1.49 -20.07 4.02
CA ALA A 215 2.22 -18.81 4.13
C ALA A 215 2.43 -18.38 5.59
N VAL A 216 1.43 -18.52 6.46
CA VAL A 216 1.52 -18.07 7.87
C VAL A 216 2.43 -18.95 8.73
N THR A 217 2.77 -20.16 8.29
CA THR A 217 3.73 -21.04 9.00
C THR A 217 5.19 -20.66 8.71
N GLN A 218 5.43 -19.79 7.74
CA GLN A 218 6.79 -19.42 7.36
C GLN A 218 7.40 -18.38 8.33
N PRO A 219 8.69 -18.46 8.67
CA PRO A 219 9.34 -17.48 9.55
C PRO A 219 9.26 -16.04 9.04
N ALA A 220 9.20 -15.86 7.71
CA ALA A 220 9.07 -14.55 7.06
C ALA A 220 7.61 -14.10 6.90
N ALA A 221 6.63 -14.79 7.49
CA ALA A 221 5.24 -14.38 7.46
C ALA A 221 5.05 -13.06 8.21
N THR A 222 4.37 -12.14 7.57
CA THR A 222 4.11 -10.80 8.11
C THR A 222 2.73 -10.71 8.76
N LEU A 223 2.48 -9.62 9.48
CA LEU A 223 1.14 -9.25 9.93
C LEU A 223 0.13 -9.29 8.76
N GLN A 224 0.51 -8.74 7.60
CA GLN A 224 -0.34 -8.73 6.42
C GLN A 224 -0.71 -10.15 5.95
N THR A 225 0.22 -11.12 6.02
CA THR A 225 -0.04 -12.52 5.67
C THR A 225 -1.15 -13.12 6.54
N ARG A 226 -1.11 -12.86 7.86
CA ARG A 226 -2.13 -13.34 8.81
C ARG A 226 -3.47 -12.64 8.61
N GLN A 227 -3.47 -11.33 8.34
CA GLN A 227 -4.69 -10.59 7.99
C GLN A 227 -5.33 -11.08 6.70
N ASN A 228 -4.52 -11.44 5.69
CA ASN A 228 -5.02 -12.03 4.45
C ASN A 228 -5.69 -13.39 4.71
N LEU A 229 -5.13 -14.22 5.61
CA LEU A 229 -5.79 -15.47 6.03
C LEU A 229 -7.13 -15.18 6.72
N ALA A 230 -7.15 -14.26 7.67
CA ALA A 230 -8.39 -13.86 8.35
C ALA A 230 -9.45 -13.34 7.36
N LEU A 231 -9.04 -12.56 6.35
CA LEU A 231 -9.92 -12.09 5.28
C LEU A 231 -10.55 -13.27 4.54
N VAL A 232 -9.74 -14.22 4.07
CA VAL A 232 -10.24 -15.36 3.30
C VAL A 232 -11.15 -16.26 4.14
N LEU A 233 -10.80 -16.51 5.40
CA LEU A 233 -11.65 -17.23 6.36
C LEU A 233 -13.00 -16.54 6.58
N GLY A 234 -12.98 -15.23 6.77
CA GLY A 234 -14.20 -14.43 6.92
C GLY A 234 -15.09 -14.47 5.67
N LEU A 235 -14.49 -14.42 4.45
CA LEU A 235 -15.23 -14.58 3.20
C LEU A 235 -15.87 -15.96 3.01
N GLN A 236 -15.35 -16.98 3.68
CA GLN A 236 -15.95 -18.34 3.73
C GLN A 236 -17.01 -18.49 4.84
N GLY A 237 -17.22 -17.45 5.66
CA GLY A 237 -18.10 -17.54 6.83
C GLY A 237 -17.47 -18.18 8.07
N LYS A 238 -16.17 -18.54 8.04
CA LYS A 238 -15.41 -19.06 9.19
C LYS A 238 -15.05 -17.93 10.16
N THR A 239 -16.07 -17.22 10.64
CA THR A 239 -15.91 -15.96 11.37
C THR A 239 -15.15 -16.12 12.69
N ALA A 240 -15.38 -17.23 13.42
CA ALA A 240 -14.71 -17.51 14.70
C ALA A 240 -13.18 -17.64 14.52
N GLU A 241 -12.75 -18.34 13.48
CA GLU A 241 -11.33 -18.52 13.18
C GLU A 241 -10.70 -17.21 12.66
N ALA A 242 -11.41 -16.48 11.80
CA ALA A 242 -10.98 -15.16 11.36
C ALA A 242 -10.78 -14.19 12.55
N GLU A 243 -11.67 -14.25 13.55
CA GLU A 243 -11.58 -13.46 14.78
C GLU A 243 -10.31 -13.80 15.58
N GLN A 244 -9.97 -15.06 15.72
CA GLN A 244 -8.74 -15.48 16.42
C GLN A 244 -7.50 -14.86 15.78
N TRP A 245 -7.38 -14.93 14.46
CA TRP A 245 -6.25 -14.32 13.73
C TRP A 245 -6.21 -12.80 13.86
N LEU A 246 -7.36 -12.12 13.77
CA LEU A 246 -7.41 -10.66 13.87
C LEU A 246 -7.07 -10.16 15.28
N ARG A 247 -7.59 -10.84 16.34
CA ARG A 247 -7.33 -10.43 17.73
C ARG A 247 -5.90 -10.71 18.21
N GLN A 248 -5.19 -11.59 17.53
CA GLN A 248 -3.79 -11.87 17.84
C GLN A 248 -2.89 -10.65 17.57
N ASP A 249 -3.20 -9.89 16.53
CA ASP A 249 -2.30 -8.88 15.97
C ASP A 249 -2.86 -7.44 16.02
N LEU A 250 -4.17 -7.27 16.24
CA LEU A 250 -4.84 -5.98 16.12
C LEU A 250 -5.47 -5.53 17.45
N PRO A 251 -5.49 -4.20 17.70
CA PRO A 251 -6.28 -3.64 18.78
C PRO A 251 -7.76 -4.06 18.68
N PRO A 252 -8.47 -4.20 19.81
CA PRO A 252 -9.85 -4.71 19.82
C PRO A 252 -10.81 -3.94 18.91
N GLU A 253 -10.70 -2.62 18.85
CA GLU A 253 -11.55 -1.76 18.03
C GLU A 253 -11.35 -2.05 16.53
N VAL A 254 -10.10 -2.19 16.10
CA VAL A 254 -9.75 -2.48 14.69
C VAL A 254 -10.19 -3.91 14.32
N ALA A 255 -9.95 -4.86 15.21
CA ALA A 255 -10.40 -6.24 15.01
C ALA A 255 -11.93 -6.33 14.89
N ASN A 256 -12.67 -5.62 15.74
CA ASN A 256 -14.13 -5.57 15.69
C ASN A 256 -14.66 -4.93 14.41
N ALA A 257 -14.05 -3.83 13.94
CA ALA A 257 -14.41 -3.19 12.69
C ALA A 257 -14.20 -4.12 11.48
N ASN A 258 -13.06 -4.80 11.43
CA ASN A 258 -12.76 -5.78 10.38
C ASN A 258 -13.74 -6.95 10.39
N LEU A 259 -14.10 -7.47 11.57
CA LEU A 259 -15.08 -8.54 11.71
C LEU A 259 -16.48 -8.13 11.28
N ALA A 260 -16.91 -6.92 11.62
CA ALA A 260 -18.20 -6.39 11.18
C ALA A 260 -18.26 -6.31 9.64
N TRP A 261 -17.20 -5.79 9.02
CA TRP A 261 -17.10 -5.76 7.56
C TRP A 261 -17.11 -7.17 6.95
N LEU A 262 -16.35 -8.13 7.51
CA LEU A 262 -16.32 -9.52 7.02
C LEU A 262 -17.70 -10.19 7.09
N ARG A 263 -18.45 -9.99 8.18
CA ARG A 263 -19.81 -10.52 8.33
C ARG A 263 -20.75 -9.95 7.26
N GLN A 264 -20.66 -8.66 6.98
CA GLN A 264 -21.45 -8.02 5.94
C GLN A 264 -21.05 -8.54 4.53
N ALA A 265 -19.77 -8.66 4.25
CA ALA A 265 -19.26 -9.15 2.96
C ALA A 265 -19.65 -10.62 2.72
N SER A 266 -19.57 -11.48 3.73
CA SER A 266 -19.98 -12.89 3.62
C SER A 266 -21.49 -13.02 3.41
N ALA A 267 -22.31 -12.24 4.12
CA ALA A 267 -23.75 -12.22 3.95
C ALA A 267 -24.18 -11.82 2.52
N GLN A 268 -23.49 -10.84 1.93
CA GLN A 268 -23.73 -10.42 0.54
C GLN A 268 -23.38 -11.54 -0.47
N ARG A 269 -22.32 -12.31 -0.22
CA ARG A 269 -21.90 -13.44 -1.10
C ARG A 269 -22.81 -14.65 -1.02
N THR A 270 -23.32 -14.96 0.17
CA THR A 270 -24.20 -16.11 0.37
C THR A 270 -25.64 -15.88 -0.10
N GLY A 271 -25.95 -14.68 -0.60
CA GLY A 271 -27.31 -14.34 -1.00
C GLY A 271 -28.30 -14.42 0.16
N ALA A 272 -27.84 -14.32 1.41
CA ALA A 272 -28.71 -14.19 2.57
C ALA A 272 -29.52 -12.92 2.40
N ILE A 273 -30.66 -13.08 1.73
CA ILE A 273 -31.70 -12.08 1.57
C ILE A 273 -32.03 -11.60 2.98
N ALA A 274 -31.98 -10.28 3.17
CA ALA A 274 -32.58 -9.66 4.35
C ALA A 274 -33.93 -10.32 4.61
N PRO A 275 -34.27 -10.68 5.86
CA PRO A 275 -35.57 -11.28 6.15
C PRO A 275 -36.65 -10.43 5.47
N PRO A 276 -37.66 -11.04 4.81
CA PRO A 276 -38.68 -10.30 4.08
C PRO A 276 -39.21 -9.20 5.00
N ARG A 277 -39.17 -7.96 4.48
CA ARG A 277 -39.72 -6.82 5.22
C ARG A 277 -41.13 -7.25 5.65
N PRO A 278 -41.51 -7.18 6.95
CA PRO A 278 -42.86 -7.55 7.37
C PRO A 278 -43.85 -6.81 6.48
N ALA A 279 -44.81 -7.56 5.94
CA ALA A 279 -45.83 -6.98 5.09
C ALA A 279 -46.50 -5.85 5.87
N PRO A 280 -46.75 -4.68 5.24
CA PRO A 280 -47.48 -3.61 5.90
C PRO A 280 -48.81 -4.17 6.39
N PRO A 281 -49.28 -3.78 7.58
CA PRO A 281 -50.54 -4.27 8.10
C PRO A 281 -51.66 -4.02 7.09
N ALA A 282 -52.46 -5.04 6.79
CA ALA A 282 -53.60 -4.92 5.88
C ALA A 282 -54.53 -3.85 6.43
N GLY A 283 -54.62 -2.72 5.73
CA GLY A 283 -55.47 -1.59 6.13
C GLY A 283 -54.84 -0.21 6.10
N ALA A 284 -53.53 -0.08 5.74
CA ALA A 284 -52.96 1.25 5.54
C ALA A 284 -53.52 1.88 4.24
N PRO A 285 -54.04 3.15 4.26
CA PRO A 285 -54.52 3.81 3.06
C PRO A 285 -53.39 3.98 2.05
N THR A 286 -53.62 3.55 0.82
CA THR A 286 -52.71 3.76 -0.32
C THR A 286 -52.53 5.25 -0.56
N ALA A 287 -51.33 5.75 -0.22
CA ALA A 287 -50.95 7.10 -0.62
C ALA A 287 -50.90 7.14 -2.17
N SER A 288 -51.73 7.95 -2.75
CA SER A 288 -51.79 8.20 -4.20
C SER A 288 -50.42 8.64 -4.68
N SER A 289 -49.89 7.90 -5.64
CA SER A 289 -48.62 8.20 -6.31
C SER A 289 -48.78 9.47 -7.15
N THR A 290 -48.45 10.62 -6.60
CA THR A 290 -48.14 11.82 -7.38
C THR A 290 -46.74 11.60 -7.96
N SER A 291 -46.70 11.31 -9.25
CA SER A 291 -45.43 11.22 -10.00
C SER A 291 -44.64 12.52 -9.86
N PRO A 292 -43.34 12.45 -9.55
CA PRO A 292 -42.50 13.64 -9.59
C PRO A 292 -42.42 14.11 -11.05
N ARG A 293 -42.71 15.39 -11.28
CA ARG A 293 -42.58 16.05 -12.58
C ARG A 293 -41.15 15.91 -13.08
N SER A 294 -41.01 15.45 -14.33
CA SER A 294 -39.71 15.34 -14.98
C SER A 294 -39.09 16.74 -15.16
N TRP A 295 -37.81 16.84 -14.99
CA TRP A 295 -37.03 18.09 -15.15
C TRP A 295 -37.04 18.67 -16.57
N GLU A 296 -37.68 18.01 -17.55
CA GLU A 296 -37.84 18.48 -18.93
C GLU A 296 -38.83 19.63 -19.10
N SER A 297 -39.64 19.94 -18.10
CA SER A 297 -40.62 21.04 -18.17
C SER A 297 -40.06 22.43 -17.86
N LEU A 298 -38.77 22.60 -17.66
CA LEU A 298 -38.10 23.87 -17.34
C LEU A 298 -37.24 24.46 -18.49
N ARG A 299 -37.38 23.93 -19.72
CA ARG A 299 -36.81 24.56 -20.93
C ARG A 299 -37.91 25.11 -21.81
N GLY A 300 -38.34 26.31 -21.50
CA GLY A 300 -39.30 27.01 -22.33
C GLY A 300 -39.80 28.29 -21.66
N GLY A 301 -39.05 29.35 -21.84
CA GLY A 301 -39.41 30.70 -21.42
C GLY A 301 -38.22 31.62 -21.53
#